data_1d584189f7bdc3bdb75ea7817e9c3f77
#
_entry.id   1d584189f7bdc3bdb75ea7817e9c3f77
#
_cell.length_a   1.000
_cell.length_b   1.000
_cell.length_c   1.000
_cell.angle_alpha   90.00
_cell.angle_beta   90.00
_cell.angle_gamma   90.00
#
_symmetry.space_group_name_H-M   'P 1'
#
loop_
_entity.id
_entity.type
_entity.pdbx_description
1 polymer ?
#
loop_
_entity_poly.entity_id
_entity_poly.type
_entity_poly.pdbx_seq_one_letter_code
_entity_poly.pdbx_strand_id
1 'polypeptide(L)'
;LAESYTYEDASPQANMPYDRPEDSLRAGFDAYYGQYHIFNEWNTAKELNDYVIDNLNMSYRLEKGKSLIGSFATHDDISPMSHGGAVYCNLTSGLEATLPMLNPYFVDGFQSGDNYDYSYRDKYSTETSTDNHEMTVHQNKLDIFNLSRKPGGDEPEIGKFMTSALKFRDEYADVVKRGSYIVLDKKKDKADQVIAFARHRQGRTLLIIANKNVNRRVACKVEVPTLKANQKLKNLLPSYGEESKFQVSQGEVSVDLGPGRIHVFEIDTPYIETYTRKVYKQH
;
A
#
# COMPACT_ATOMS: atom_id res chain seq x y z
N LEU A 1 -15.47 6.13 10.68
CA LEU A 1 -15.18 5.34 9.49
C LEU A 1 -16.39 5.35 8.57
N ALA A 2 -16.17 5.57 7.29
CA ALA A 2 -17.16 5.37 6.25
C ALA A 2 -16.66 4.32 5.27
N GLU A 3 -17.54 3.48 4.85
CA GLU A 3 -17.37 2.53 3.77
C GLU A 3 -18.54 2.72 2.80
N SER A 4 -18.26 2.90 1.55
CA SER A 4 -19.27 3.03 0.53
C SER A 4 -18.75 2.47 -0.79
N TYR A 5 -19.66 1.92 -1.59
CA TYR A 5 -19.34 1.42 -2.91
C TYR A 5 -19.35 2.57 -3.90
N THR A 6 -18.20 2.88 -4.47
CA THR A 6 -18.13 3.74 -5.65
C THR A 6 -18.34 2.86 -6.88
N TYR A 7 -19.54 2.81 -7.40
CA TYR A 7 -19.79 2.17 -8.68
C TYR A 7 -19.33 3.08 -9.81
N GLU A 8 -18.35 2.63 -10.58
CA GLU A 8 -18.01 3.28 -11.86
C GLU A 8 -19.17 3.17 -12.86
N ASP A 9 -19.99 2.12 -12.78
CA ASP A 9 -21.24 1.97 -13.50
C ASP A 9 -22.41 2.54 -12.68
N ALA A 10 -22.38 3.85 -12.53
CA ALA A 10 -23.46 4.56 -11.87
C ALA A 10 -24.79 4.33 -12.64
N SER A 11 -25.59 3.42 -12.14
CA SER A 11 -27.04 3.51 -12.39
C SER A 11 -27.51 4.91 -11.94
N PRO A 12 -28.58 5.48 -12.53
CA PRO A 12 -29.11 6.78 -12.10
C PRO A 12 -29.45 6.90 -10.61
N GLN A 13 -29.43 5.79 -9.88
CA GLN A 13 -29.63 5.71 -8.43
C GLN A 13 -28.32 5.88 -7.62
N ALA A 14 -27.16 5.82 -8.26
CA ALA A 14 -25.86 5.99 -7.62
C ALA A 14 -25.47 7.46 -7.39
N ASN A 15 -26.37 8.40 -7.53
CA ASN A 15 -26.21 9.77 -7.10
C ASN A 15 -26.53 9.98 -5.61
N MET A 16 -26.27 8.96 -4.80
CA MET A 16 -26.34 9.14 -3.35
C MET A 16 -25.16 10.01 -2.92
N PRO A 17 -25.42 11.06 -2.13
CA PRO A 17 -24.39 12.06 -1.78
C PRO A 17 -23.20 11.53 -0.99
N TYR A 18 -23.19 10.24 -0.64
CA TYR A 18 -22.16 9.60 0.18
C TYR A 18 -21.33 8.54 -0.55
N ASP A 19 -21.52 8.40 -1.87
CA ASP A 19 -20.82 7.36 -2.65
C ASP A 19 -19.35 7.70 -2.94
N ARG A 20 -18.95 8.95 -2.73
CA ARG A 20 -17.58 9.40 -2.93
C ARG A 20 -16.86 9.53 -1.60
N PRO A 21 -15.56 9.18 -1.54
CA PRO A 21 -14.73 9.41 -0.34
C PRO A 21 -14.85 10.84 0.18
N GLU A 22 -14.85 11.83 -0.72
CA GLU A 22 -14.96 13.24 -0.39
C GLU A 22 -16.29 13.58 0.29
N ASP A 23 -17.41 13.06 -0.19
CA ASP A 23 -18.73 13.34 0.35
C ASP A 23 -18.91 12.74 1.75
N SER A 24 -18.45 11.51 1.94
CA SER A 24 -18.44 10.86 3.25
C SER A 24 -17.57 11.62 4.27
N LEU A 25 -16.39 12.04 3.87
CA LEU A 25 -15.47 12.77 4.75
C LEU A 25 -15.99 14.18 5.07
N ARG A 26 -16.69 14.84 4.14
CA ARG A 26 -17.39 16.12 4.38
C ARG A 26 -18.60 15.95 5.30
N ALA A 27 -19.29 14.81 5.24
CA ALA A 27 -20.43 14.52 6.09
C ALA A 27 -20.05 14.25 7.57
N GLY A 28 -18.77 14.36 7.91
CA GLY A 28 -18.29 14.29 9.29
C GLY A 28 -17.52 13.01 9.65
N PHE A 29 -17.35 12.07 8.72
CA PHE A 29 -16.49 10.91 8.98
C PHE A 29 -15.02 11.32 9.03
N ASP A 30 -14.25 10.70 9.92
CA ASP A 30 -12.82 10.97 10.07
C ASP A 30 -11.97 10.20 9.08
N ALA A 31 -12.44 9.03 8.67
CA ALA A 31 -11.73 8.16 7.74
C ALA A 31 -12.69 7.46 6.78
N TYR A 32 -12.18 7.20 5.57
CA TYR A 32 -12.86 6.44 4.52
C TYR A 32 -12.08 5.16 4.22
N TYR A 33 -12.80 4.09 3.93
CA TYR A 33 -12.20 2.81 3.55
C TYR A 33 -11.57 2.93 2.15
N GLY A 34 -10.25 2.88 2.07
CA GLY A 34 -9.51 3.10 0.82
C GLY A 34 -9.66 1.95 -0.17
N GLN A 35 -9.45 2.24 -1.45
CA GLN A 35 -9.54 1.23 -2.52
C GLN A 35 -8.21 0.47 -2.73
N TYR A 36 -7.40 0.32 -1.69
CA TYR A 36 -6.12 -0.40 -1.80
C TYR A 36 -6.28 -1.91 -2.02
N HIS A 37 -7.47 -2.46 -1.77
CA HIS A 37 -7.80 -3.86 -2.05
C HIS A 37 -7.64 -4.23 -3.53
N ILE A 38 -7.77 -3.27 -4.44
CA ILE A 38 -7.56 -3.48 -5.88
C ILE A 38 -6.08 -3.40 -6.29
N PHE A 39 -5.15 -3.19 -5.36
CA PHE A 39 -3.71 -3.08 -5.67
C PHE A 39 -3.18 -4.24 -6.49
N ASN A 40 -3.68 -5.44 -6.24
CA ASN A 40 -3.30 -6.62 -7.00
C ASN A 40 -3.77 -6.54 -8.46
N GLU A 41 -4.91 -5.92 -8.74
CA GLU A 41 -5.51 -5.78 -10.05
C GLU A 41 -4.87 -4.65 -10.87
N TRP A 42 -4.26 -3.67 -10.23
CA TRP A 42 -3.56 -2.59 -10.91
C TRP A 42 -2.40 -3.13 -11.74
N ASN A 43 -2.40 -2.84 -13.03
CA ASN A 43 -1.40 -3.35 -13.97
C ASN A 43 -0.01 -2.73 -13.74
N THR A 44 0.03 -1.53 -13.23
CA THR A 44 1.26 -0.74 -13.07
C THR A 44 1.39 -0.08 -11.71
N ALA A 45 2.61 0.21 -11.32
CA ALA A 45 2.89 1.03 -10.14
C ALA A 45 2.40 2.50 -10.29
N LYS A 46 2.16 2.95 -11.52
CA LYS A 46 1.62 4.28 -11.78
C LYS A 46 0.21 4.43 -11.21
N GLU A 47 -0.63 3.40 -11.33
CA GLU A 47 -2.01 3.42 -10.82
C GLU A 47 -2.06 3.64 -9.31
N LEU A 48 -1.16 3.01 -8.55
CA LEU A 48 -1.01 3.32 -7.12
C LEU A 48 -0.64 4.79 -6.89
N ASN A 49 0.35 5.30 -7.64
CA ASN A 49 0.76 6.70 -7.50
C ASN A 49 -0.37 7.66 -7.85
N ASP A 50 -1.10 7.41 -8.93
CA ASP A 50 -2.23 8.23 -9.35
C ASP A 50 -3.31 8.24 -8.25
N TYR A 51 -3.68 7.09 -7.73
CA TYR A 51 -4.64 6.97 -6.64
C TYR A 51 -4.20 7.76 -5.39
N VAL A 52 -2.94 7.66 -4.99
CA VAL A 52 -2.39 8.43 -3.86
C VAL A 52 -2.45 9.93 -4.14
N ILE A 53 -2.10 10.38 -5.36
CA ILE A 53 -2.13 11.78 -5.76
C ILE A 53 -3.55 12.33 -5.72
N ASP A 54 -4.52 11.59 -6.25
CA ASP A 54 -5.93 11.99 -6.26
C ASP A 54 -6.46 12.18 -4.83
N ASN A 55 -6.12 11.28 -3.93
CA ASN A 55 -6.49 11.43 -2.53
C ASN A 55 -5.80 12.61 -1.84
N LEU A 56 -4.52 12.86 -2.12
CA LEU A 56 -3.83 14.04 -1.61
C LEU A 56 -4.46 15.33 -2.14
N ASN A 57 -4.81 15.39 -3.43
CA ASN A 57 -5.51 16.53 -4.02
C ASN A 57 -6.91 16.71 -3.41
N MET A 58 -7.63 15.62 -3.17
CA MET A 58 -8.92 15.64 -2.48
C MET A 58 -8.79 16.23 -1.08
N SER A 59 -7.71 15.91 -0.35
CA SER A 59 -7.50 16.36 1.03
C SER A 59 -7.53 17.88 1.20
N TYR A 60 -7.16 18.65 0.17
CA TYR A 60 -7.24 20.12 0.20
C TYR A 60 -8.66 20.68 0.24
N ARG A 61 -9.65 19.87 -0.09
CA ARG A 61 -11.07 20.23 -0.08
C ARG A 61 -11.80 19.78 1.18
N LEU A 62 -11.07 19.13 2.09
CA LEU A 62 -11.58 18.55 3.32
C LEU A 62 -11.05 19.29 4.55
N GLU A 63 -11.66 19.06 5.69
CA GLU A 63 -11.10 19.45 6.98
C GLU A 63 -9.79 18.70 7.25
N LYS A 64 -8.89 19.34 8.01
CA LYS A 64 -7.63 18.73 8.40
C LYS A 64 -7.85 17.47 9.23
N GLY A 65 -6.99 16.47 9.03
CA GLY A 65 -6.99 15.25 9.81
C GLY A 65 -7.84 14.12 9.22
N LYS A 66 -8.51 14.36 8.09
CA LYS A 66 -9.19 13.29 7.37
C LYS A 66 -8.18 12.31 6.77
N SER A 67 -8.54 11.03 6.73
CA SER A 67 -7.63 9.95 6.37
C SER A 67 -8.31 8.85 5.57
N LEU A 68 -7.50 7.94 5.06
CA LEU A 68 -7.94 6.69 4.44
C LEU A 68 -7.58 5.53 5.35
N ILE A 69 -8.41 4.50 5.35
CA ILE A 69 -8.06 3.21 5.95
C ILE A 69 -7.33 2.38 4.89
N GLY A 70 -6.17 1.85 5.24
CA GLY A 70 -5.48 0.85 4.42
C GLY A 70 -6.33 -0.38 4.28
N SER A 71 -6.38 -0.93 3.09
CA SER A 71 -7.23 -2.09 2.79
C SER A 71 -6.60 -2.98 1.73
N PHE A 72 -5.29 -3.17 1.79
CA PHE A 72 -4.62 -4.17 0.95
C PHE A 72 -5.08 -5.60 1.29
N ALA A 73 -5.61 -5.78 2.49
CA ALA A 73 -6.28 -6.98 2.94
C ALA A 73 -7.68 -6.63 3.43
N THR A 74 -8.72 -7.23 2.88
CA THR A 74 -10.10 -7.03 3.32
C THR A 74 -10.71 -8.34 3.78
N HIS A 75 -11.78 -8.25 4.54
CA HIS A 75 -12.55 -9.43 4.95
C HIS A 75 -13.46 -9.95 3.83
N ASP A 76 -13.60 -9.20 2.73
CA ASP A 76 -14.47 -9.52 1.59
C ASP A 76 -13.71 -10.04 0.37
N ASP A 77 -12.40 -9.96 0.39
CA ASP A 77 -11.54 -10.39 -0.71
C ASP A 77 -10.70 -11.61 -0.35
N ILE A 78 -10.04 -12.14 -1.36
CA ILE A 78 -9.03 -13.18 -1.22
C ILE A 78 -7.89 -12.68 -0.34
N SER A 79 -7.35 -13.53 0.51
CA SER A 79 -6.26 -13.14 1.40
C SER A 79 -5.01 -12.70 0.62
N PRO A 80 -4.21 -11.77 1.14
CA PRO A 80 -2.93 -11.41 0.54
C PRO A 80 -1.98 -12.59 0.31
N MET A 81 -2.04 -13.61 1.15
CA MET A 81 -1.30 -14.86 0.94
C MET A 81 -1.67 -15.54 -0.37
N SER A 82 -2.96 -15.57 -0.71
CA SER A 82 -3.44 -16.15 -1.98
C SER A 82 -3.05 -15.29 -3.20
N HIS A 83 -2.87 -13.98 -3.04
CA HIS A 83 -2.43 -13.10 -4.12
C HIS A 83 -0.95 -13.20 -4.48
N GLY A 84 -0.09 -13.56 -3.55
CA GLY A 84 1.36 -13.57 -3.81
C GLY A 84 2.21 -14.07 -2.65
N GLY A 85 1.62 -14.80 -1.72
CA GLY A 85 2.32 -15.40 -0.59
C GLY A 85 2.88 -14.37 0.39
N ALA A 86 3.79 -14.81 1.25
CA ALA A 86 4.42 -13.99 2.28
C ALA A 86 5.12 -12.73 1.70
N VAL A 87 5.63 -12.82 0.49
CA VAL A 87 6.28 -11.70 -0.20
C VAL A 87 5.27 -10.58 -0.46
N TYR A 88 4.06 -10.90 -0.90
CA TYR A 88 3.00 -9.93 -1.10
C TYR A 88 2.52 -9.32 0.23
N CYS A 89 2.36 -10.13 1.27
CA CYS A 89 2.01 -9.65 2.61
C CYS A 89 3.04 -8.63 3.13
N ASN A 90 4.33 -8.91 2.96
CA ASN A 90 5.38 -8.01 3.39
C ASN A 90 5.43 -6.72 2.55
N LEU A 91 5.23 -6.82 1.23
CA LEU A 91 5.14 -5.66 0.35
C LEU A 91 4.00 -4.73 0.79
N THR A 92 2.81 -5.26 0.99
CA THR A 92 1.63 -4.47 1.40
C THR A 92 1.80 -3.89 2.80
N SER A 93 2.37 -4.62 3.75
CA SER A 93 2.72 -4.08 5.08
C SER A 93 3.67 -2.89 5.00
N GLY A 94 4.67 -2.95 4.11
CA GLY A 94 5.60 -1.84 3.89
C GLY A 94 4.91 -0.63 3.25
N LEU A 95 3.97 -0.84 2.34
CA LEU A 95 3.16 0.23 1.76
C LEU A 95 2.23 0.87 2.81
N GLU A 96 1.55 0.06 3.64
CA GLU A 96 0.75 0.53 4.78
C GLU A 96 1.56 1.44 5.71
N ALA A 97 2.83 1.12 5.91
CA ALA A 97 3.70 1.89 6.78
C ALA A 97 4.22 3.19 6.16
N THR A 98 4.21 3.36 4.84
CA THR A 98 4.91 4.46 4.16
C THR A 98 4.02 5.43 3.39
N LEU A 99 2.83 5.00 2.98
CA LEU A 99 1.91 5.82 2.19
C LEU A 99 1.31 6.98 3.01
N PRO A 100 1.05 8.14 2.36
CA PRO A 100 0.44 9.29 3.02
C PRO A 100 -1.06 9.08 3.26
N MET A 101 -1.63 9.82 4.21
CA MET A 101 -3.05 9.81 4.59
C MET A 101 -3.59 8.46 5.08
N LEU A 102 -2.79 7.41 5.08
CA LEU A 102 -3.22 6.05 5.29
C LEU A 102 -3.11 5.66 6.76
N ASN A 103 -4.20 5.14 7.33
CA ASN A 103 -4.20 4.42 8.59
C ASN A 103 -4.06 2.93 8.30
N PRO A 104 -3.01 2.27 8.78
CA PRO A 104 -2.81 0.84 8.55
C PRO A 104 -4.00 0.01 9.04
N TYR A 105 -4.39 -0.96 8.22
CA TYR A 105 -5.48 -1.86 8.50
C TYR A 105 -5.13 -3.28 8.06
N PHE A 106 -5.24 -4.21 8.96
CA PHE A 106 -4.96 -5.63 8.71
C PHE A 106 -6.12 -6.49 9.21
N VAL A 107 -6.56 -7.41 8.38
CA VAL A 107 -7.53 -8.43 8.79
C VAL A 107 -6.84 -9.45 9.69
N ASP A 108 -7.52 -9.91 10.72
CA ASP A 108 -6.99 -10.96 11.60
C ASP A 108 -6.63 -12.22 10.80
N GLY A 109 -5.49 -12.81 11.14
CA GLY A 109 -4.88 -13.90 10.37
C GLY A 109 -3.84 -13.44 9.34
N PHE A 110 -3.82 -12.15 8.97
CA PHE A 110 -2.80 -11.61 8.06
C PHE A 110 -1.38 -11.87 8.58
N GLN A 111 -1.15 -11.61 9.86
CA GLN A 111 0.15 -11.75 10.53
C GLN A 111 0.69 -13.18 10.56
N SER A 112 -0.15 -14.16 10.39
CA SER A 112 0.20 -15.59 10.37
C SER A 112 0.15 -16.21 8.98
N GLY A 113 -0.14 -15.42 7.95
CA GLY A 113 -0.24 -15.90 6.58
C GLY A 113 -1.49 -16.73 6.31
N ASP A 114 -2.61 -16.36 6.91
CA ASP A 114 -3.89 -16.97 6.60
C ASP A 114 -4.20 -16.84 5.11
N ASN A 115 -4.39 -17.96 4.42
CA ASN A 115 -4.54 -18.01 2.97
C ASN A 115 -5.97 -18.31 2.54
N TYR A 116 -6.96 -17.84 3.28
CA TYR A 116 -8.34 -18.00 2.86
C TYR A 116 -8.54 -17.47 1.43
N ASP A 117 -9.22 -18.28 0.64
CA ASP A 117 -9.56 -17.98 -0.75
C ASP A 117 -11.08 -17.76 -0.83
N TYR A 118 -11.51 -16.61 -0.33
CA TYR A 118 -12.90 -16.26 -0.29
C TYR A 118 -13.12 -14.87 -0.83
N SER A 119 -13.88 -14.77 -1.91
CA SER A 119 -14.44 -13.52 -2.39
C SER A 119 -15.92 -13.47 -2.14
N TYR A 120 -16.38 -12.48 -1.44
CA TYR A 120 -17.81 -12.26 -1.20
C TYR A 120 -18.60 -12.15 -2.51
N ARG A 121 -18.04 -11.47 -3.50
CA ARG A 121 -18.67 -11.26 -4.81
C ARG A 121 -18.84 -12.56 -5.58
N ASP A 122 -17.82 -13.39 -5.61
CA ASP A 122 -17.82 -14.61 -6.42
C ASP A 122 -18.79 -15.65 -5.89
N LYS A 123 -19.07 -15.63 -4.62
CA LYS A 123 -19.98 -16.57 -3.96
C LYS A 123 -21.45 -16.25 -4.21
N TYR A 124 -21.78 -14.99 -4.38
CA TYR A 124 -23.16 -14.58 -4.71
C TYR A 124 -23.47 -14.60 -6.21
N SER A 125 -22.46 -14.69 -7.07
CA SER A 125 -22.65 -14.75 -8.52
C SER A 125 -22.95 -16.13 -9.07
N THR A 126 -22.82 -17.18 -8.27
CA THR A 126 -23.14 -18.54 -8.70
C THR A 126 -24.60 -18.90 -8.38
N GLU A 127 -25.40 -19.05 -9.42
CA GLU A 127 -26.82 -19.45 -9.36
C GLU A 127 -27.06 -20.81 -8.68
N THR A 128 -26.02 -21.48 -8.26
CA THR A 128 -26.05 -22.83 -7.67
C THR A 128 -25.99 -22.84 -6.16
N SER A 129 -26.02 -21.73 -5.53
CA SER A 129 -25.72 -21.64 -4.12
C SER A 129 -26.95 -21.70 -3.21
N THR A 130 -27.83 -22.58 -3.50
CA THR A 130 -28.87 -22.95 -2.54
C THR A 130 -28.37 -23.87 -1.43
N ASP A 131 -27.11 -24.25 -1.48
CA ASP A 131 -26.56 -25.21 -0.56
C ASP A 131 -25.87 -24.56 0.65
N ASN A 132 -25.99 -25.21 1.78
CA ASN A 132 -25.31 -24.93 3.05
C ASN A 132 -23.81 -24.60 2.93
N HIS A 133 -23.21 -24.85 1.79
CA HIS A 133 -21.81 -24.60 1.50
C HIS A 133 -21.47 -23.11 1.51
N GLU A 134 -22.29 -22.25 0.95
CA GLU A 134 -22.07 -20.80 0.99
C GLU A 134 -22.16 -20.26 2.40
N MET A 135 -23.15 -20.68 3.13
CA MET A 135 -23.28 -20.32 4.54
C MET A 135 -22.04 -20.76 5.34
N THR A 136 -21.52 -21.95 5.03
CA THR A 136 -20.32 -22.48 5.71
C THR A 136 -19.09 -21.66 5.39
N VAL A 137 -18.90 -21.24 4.15
CA VAL A 137 -17.77 -20.37 3.75
C VAL A 137 -17.93 -18.99 4.35
N HIS A 138 -19.12 -18.46 4.34
CA HIS A 138 -19.43 -17.17 4.97
C HIS A 138 -19.20 -17.20 6.48
N GLN A 139 -19.65 -18.26 7.13
CA GLN A 139 -19.42 -18.50 8.55
C GLN A 139 -17.93 -18.63 8.88
N ASN A 140 -17.17 -19.34 8.06
CA ASN A 140 -15.73 -19.49 8.27
C ASN A 140 -14.98 -18.16 8.17
N LYS A 141 -15.46 -17.22 7.37
CA LYS A 141 -14.85 -15.91 7.21
C LYS A 141 -15.32 -14.92 8.29
N LEU A 142 -16.61 -14.95 8.61
CA LEU A 142 -17.26 -14.01 9.52
C LEU A 142 -17.52 -14.59 10.91
N ASP A 143 -17.09 -15.82 11.15
CA ASP A 143 -17.31 -16.46 12.44
C ASP A 143 -16.37 -15.89 13.49
N ILE A 144 -16.79 -14.77 14.05
CA ILE A 144 -16.13 -14.12 15.17
C ILE A 144 -16.08 -14.99 16.44
N PHE A 145 -16.88 -16.04 16.50
CA PHE A 145 -16.90 -16.98 17.61
C PHE A 145 -15.98 -18.18 17.38
N ASN A 146 -15.64 -18.46 16.14
CA ASN A 146 -14.63 -19.44 15.83
C ASN A 146 -13.23 -18.81 15.94
N LEU A 147 -12.80 -18.65 17.17
CA LEU A 147 -11.47 -18.14 17.52
C LEU A 147 -10.33 -18.99 16.94
N SER A 148 -10.63 -20.15 16.42
CA SER A 148 -9.76 -20.90 15.53
C SER A 148 -9.84 -20.38 14.09
N ARG A 149 -10.00 -19.11 13.86
CA ARG A 149 -9.47 -18.57 12.64
C ARG A 149 -8.07 -19.08 12.57
N LYS A 150 -7.99 -20.08 11.78
CA LYS A 150 -6.80 -20.85 11.58
C LYS A 150 -5.71 -19.85 11.32
N PRO A 151 -4.68 -19.90 12.08
CA PRO A 151 -3.45 -19.47 11.54
C PRO A 151 -3.33 -20.25 10.22
N GLY A 152 -3.52 -19.58 9.11
CA GLY A 152 -3.47 -20.23 7.79
C GLY A 152 -2.11 -20.72 7.48
N GLY A 153 -1.11 -20.39 8.25
CA GLY A 153 0.23 -20.82 8.06
C GLY A 153 1.12 -20.47 9.22
N ASP A 154 2.19 -21.21 9.32
CA ASP A 154 3.32 -20.91 10.15
C ASP A 154 4.25 -19.93 9.40
N GLU A 155 3.77 -18.72 9.11
CA GLU A 155 4.55 -17.68 8.43
C GLU A 155 4.92 -16.55 9.43
N PRO A 156 5.70 -16.86 10.48
CA PRO A 156 6.01 -15.88 11.53
C PRO A 156 6.77 -14.67 11.02
N GLU A 157 7.40 -14.78 9.86
CA GLU A 157 8.16 -13.70 9.23
C GLU A 157 7.24 -12.56 8.76
N ILE A 158 5.97 -12.84 8.41
CA ILE A 158 4.98 -11.81 8.07
C ILE A 158 4.72 -10.94 9.28
N GLY A 159 4.38 -11.55 10.43
CA GLY A 159 4.12 -10.83 11.67
C GLY A 159 5.33 -10.03 12.16
N LYS A 160 6.53 -10.57 12.03
CA LYS A 160 7.78 -9.86 12.36
C LYS A 160 8.01 -8.66 11.45
N PHE A 161 7.82 -8.83 10.15
CA PHE A 161 7.97 -7.74 9.20
C PHE A 161 6.93 -6.65 9.44
N MET A 162 5.65 -7.02 9.56
CA MET A 162 4.55 -6.11 9.88
C MET A 162 4.83 -5.30 11.14
N THR A 163 5.24 -5.97 12.22
CA THR A 163 5.60 -5.31 13.47
C THR A 163 6.74 -4.31 13.27
N SER A 164 7.76 -4.67 12.50
CA SER A 164 8.89 -3.79 12.21
C SER A 164 8.48 -2.60 11.34
N ALA A 165 7.60 -2.81 10.36
CA ALA A 165 7.07 -1.75 9.52
C ALA A 165 6.21 -0.75 10.31
N LEU A 166 5.40 -1.23 11.25
CA LEU A 166 4.61 -0.36 12.13
C LEU A 166 5.49 0.41 13.12
N LYS A 167 6.52 -0.21 13.70
CA LYS A 167 7.51 0.48 14.54
C LYS A 167 8.25 1.57 13.75
N PHE A 168 8.67 1.25 12.51
CA PHE A 168 9.25 2.24 11.61
C PHE A 168 8.29 3.41 11.40
N ARG A 169 7.02 3.15 11.12
CA ARG A 169 6.00 4.19 10.93
C ARG A 169 5.86 5.09 12.15
N ASP A 170 5.93 4.55 13.35
CA ASP A 170 5.86 5.34 14.58
C ASP A 170 7.13 6.17 14.79
N GLU A 171 8.31 5.60 14.57
CA GLU A 171 9.60 6.29 14.68
C GLU A 171 9.71 7.46 13.68
N TYR A 172 9.22 7.28 12.46
CA TYR A 172 9.24 8.28 11.39
C TYR A 172 7.88 8.98 11.18
N ALA A 173 7.01 8.96 12.19
CA ALA A 173 5.63 9.43 12.09
C ALA A 173 5.51 10.85 11.52
N ASP A 174 6.40 11.75 11.89
CA ASP A 174 6.39 13.12 11.39
C ASP A 174 6.58 13.19 9.87
N VAL A 175 7.53 12.42 9.33
CA VAL A 175 7.78 12.35 7.89
C VAL A 175 6.68 11.58 7.17
N VAL A 176 6.26 10.43 7.72
CA VAL A 176 5.28 9.56 7.06
C VAL A 176 3.88 10.16 7.08
N LYS A 177 3.45 10.73 8.21
CA LYS A 177 2.08 11.28 8.37
C LYS A 177 1.92 12.69 7.83
N ARG A 178 2.99 13.48 7.77
CA ARG A 178 2.93 14.93 7.47
C ARG A 178 3.89 15.37 6.37
N GLY A 179 4.79 14.50 5.92
CA GLY A 179 5.76 14.80 4.88
C GLY A 179 5.10 14.89 3.50
N SER A 180 5.75 15.58 2.60
CA SER A 180 5.39 15.60 1.19
C SER A 180 5.51 14.21 0.58
N TYR A 181 4.66 13.90 -0.38
CA TYR A 181 4.75 12.75 -1.25
C TYR A 181 5.36 13.19 -2.57
N ILE A 182 6.47 12.60 -2.95
CA ILE A 182 7.26 12.99 -4.11
C ILE A 182 7.38 11.78 -5.02
N VAL A 183 6.73 11.83 -6.18
CA VAL A 183 6.84 10.75 -7.17
C VAL A 183 8.16 10.89 -7.93
N LEU A 184 8.94 9.81 -7.95
CA LEU A 184 10.25 9.77 -8.57
C LEU A 184 10.17 9.19 -9.98
N ASP A 185 10.89 9.82 -10.92
CA ASP A 185 10.95 9.35 -12.29
C ASP A 185 11.84 8.11 -12.43
N LYS A 186 11.49 7.27 -13.38
CA LYS A 186 12.16 5.99 -13.62
C LYS A 186 12.54 5.86 -15.08
N LYS A 187 13.72 5.31 -15.34
CA LYS A 187 14.23 5.04 -16.69
C LYS A 187 14.32 3.53 -16.93
N LYS A 188 13.74 3.00 -17.93
CA LYS A 188 13.78 1.70 -18.61
C LYS A 188 12.38 1.11 -18.88
N ASP A 189 12.32 0.20 -19.86
CA ASP A 189 11.10 -0.39 -20.43
C ASP A 189 10.25 -1.24 -19.48
N LYS A 190 10.76 -1.62 -18.31
CA LYS A 190 10.04 -2.41 -17.29
C LYS A 190 9.84 -1.66 -15.96
N ALA A 191 10.01 -0.35 -16.00
CA ALA A 191 9.87 0.48 -14.80
C ALA A 191 8.41 0.64 -14.32
N ASP A 192 7.45 0.16 -15.09
CA ASP A 192 6.02 0.17 -14.78
C ASP A 192 5.66 -0.62 -13.51
N GLN A 193 6.48 -1.64 -13.18
CA GLN A 193 6.31 -2.45 -11.96
C GLN A 193 7.05 -1.88 -10.74
N VAL A 194 7.86 -0.84 -10.91
CA VAL A 194 8.62 -0.23 -9.80
C VAL A 194 7.84 0.93 -9.19
N ILE A 195 7.49 0.79 -7.93
CA ILE A 195 6.98 1.87 -7.09
C ILE A 195 8.19 2.65 -6.60
N ALA A 196 8.26 3.95 -6.88
CA ALA A 196 9.34 4.80 -6.41
C ALA A 196 8.79 6.16 -6.01
N PHE A 197 8.93 6.49 -4.75
CA PHE A 197 8.57 7.79 -4.21
C PHE A 197 9.46 8.18 -3.03
N ALA A 198 9.46 9.45 -2.69
CA ALA A 198 10.07 9.93 -1.47
C ALA A 198 9.03 10.57 -0.54
N ARG A 199 9.30 10.50 0.75
CA ARG A 199 8.61 11.30 1.79
C ARG A 199 9.61 12.30 2.33
N HIS A 200 9.22 13.56 2.39
CA HIS A 200 10.13 14.61 2.84
C HIS A 200 9.48 15.55 3.86
N ARG A 201 10.18 15.87 4.92
CA ARG A 201 9.79 16.88 5.90
C ARG A 201 10.99 17.40 6.68
N GLN A 202 11.08 18.73 6.79
CA GLN A 202 12.08 19.41 7.62
C GLN A 202 13.53 18.92 7.42
N GLY A 203 13.92 18.73 6.16
CA GLY A 203 15.26 18.29 5.79
C GLY A 203 15.49 16.77 5.87
N ARG A 204 14.56 16.00 6.43
CA ARG A 204 14.63 14.53 6.43
C ARG A 204 13.93 13.96 5.20
N THR A 205 14.57 13.04 4.54
CA THR A 205 14.04 12.38 3.34
C THR A 205 14.09 10.87 3.48
N LEU A 206 12.95 10.24 3.29
CA LEU A 206 12.82 8.79 3.12
C LEU A 206 12.65 8.48 1.65
N LEU A 207 13.44 7.57 1.13
CA LEU A 207 13.33 7.02 -0.21
C LEU A 207 12.67 5.64 -0.11
N ILE A 208 11.53 5.47 -0.78
CA ILE A 208 10.80 4.21 -0.84
C ILE A 208 10.87 3.67 -2.26
N ILE A 209 11.36 2.44 -2.39
CA ILE A 209 11.46 1.74 -3.68
C ILE A 209 10.92 0.32 -3.50
N ALA A 210 9.97 -0.08 -4.34
CA ALA A 210 9.40 -1.41 -4.27
C ALA A 210 9.16 -2.01 -5.65
N ASN A 211 9.17 -3.33 -5.72
CA ASN A 211 8.77 -4.10 -6.88
C ASN A 211 7.34 -4.61 -6.67
N LYS A 212 6.40 -4.10 -7.46
CA LYS A 212 5.00 -4.57 -7.42
C LYS A 212 4.87 -6.02 -7.87
N ASN A 213 5.74 -6.47 -8.76
CA ASN A 213 5.69 -7.82 -9.28
C ASN A 213 6.25 -8.82 -8.25
N VAL A 214 5.40 -9.71 -7.75
CA VAL A 214 5.77 -10.70 -6.73
C VAL A 214 6.43 -11.96 -7.30
N ASN A 215 6.48 -12.10 -8.62
CA ASN A 215 7.00 -13.29 -9.30
C ASN A 215 8.30 -13.04 -10.07
N ARG A 216 8.67 -11.79 -10.34
CA ARG A 216 9.80 -11.45 -11.21
C ARG A 216 10.65 -10.31 -10.65
N ARG A 217 11.94 -10.43 -10.82
CA ARG A 217 12.89 -9.33 -10.60
C ARG A 217 12.65 -8.20 -11.62
N VAL A 218 12.87 -6.99 -11.17
CA VAL A 218 12.77 -5.80 -12.03
C VAL A 218 13.98 -4.90 -11.79
N ALA A 219 14.64 -4.50 -12.89
CA ALA A 219 15.75 -3.58 -12.84
C ALA A 219 15.42 -2.29 -13.58
N CYS A 220 15.68 -1.16 -12.94
CA CYS A 220 15.56 0.16 -13.56
C CYS A 220 16.50 1.18 -12.88
N LYS A 221 16.43 2.42 -13.35
CA LYS A 221 17.08 3.57 -12.72
C LYS A 221 16.00 4.50 -12.17
N VAL A 222 16.15 4.91 -10.92
CA VAL A 222 15.26 5.86 -10.24
C VAL A 222 15.99 7.18 -10.14
N GLU A 223 15.42 8.24 -10.65
CA GLU A 223 15.95 9.60 -10.52
C GLU A 223 15.61 10.13 -9.12
N VAL A 224 16.65 10.48 -8.36
CA VAL A 224 16.53 11.02 -7.01
C VAL A 224 17.26 12.36 -6.96
N PRO A 225 16.55 13.48 -7.15
CA PRO A 225 17.17 14.79 -7.16
C PRO A 225 18.03 15.04 -5.92
N THR A 226 19.20 15.63 -6.13
CA THR A 226 20.17 15.99 -5.08
C THR A 226 20.83 14.83 -4.34
N LEU A 227 20.58 13.58 -4.72
CA LEU A 227 21.28 12.43 -4.15
C LEU A 227 22.78 12.50 -4.46
N LYS A 228 23.59 12.32 -3.43
CA LYS A 228 25.04 12.33 -3.55
C LYS A 228 25.56 10.99 -4.07
N ALA A 229 26.57 11.04 -4.93
CA ALA A 229 27.24 9.83 -5.38
C ALA A 229 27.84 9.02 -4.21
N ASN A 230 27.79 7.69 -4.34
CA ASN A 230 28.32 6.75 -3.36
C ASN A 230 27.69 6.83 -1.95
N GLN A 231 26.55 7.50 -1.81
CA GLN A 231 25.81 7.47 -0.54
C GLN A 231 25.44 6.04 -0.19
N LYS A 232 25.75 5.61 1.04
CA LYS A 232 25.34 4.29 1.53
C LYS A 232 23.84 4.30 1.80
N LEU A 233 23.15 3.30 1.26
CA LEU A 233 21.73 3.05 1.53
C LEU A 233 21.62 1.98 2.63
N LYS A 234 21.07 2.38 3.78
CA LYS A 234 20.73 1.46 4.85
C LYS A 234 19.22 1.26 4.83
N ASN A 235 18.79 0.03 4.57
CA ASN A 235 17.36 -0.29 4.64
C ASN A 235 16.87 -0.22 6.09
N LEU A 236 15.77 0.50 6.29
CA LEU A 236 15.14 0.68 7.60
C LEU A 236 14.12 -0.43 7.92
N LEU A 237 13.74 -1.22 6.92
CA LEU A 237 12.87 -2.38 7.10
C LEU A 237 13.68 -3.68 7.06
N PRO A 238 13.22 -4.76 7.69
CA PRO A 238 13.85 -6.07 7.61
C PRO A 238 13.92 -6.59 6.17
N SER A 239 14.90 -7.44 5.91
CA SER A 239 14.98 -8.17 4.63
C SER A 239 14.05 -9.37 4.62
N TYR A 240 13.49 -9.68 3.45
CA TYR A 240 12.68 -10.89 3.20
C TYR A 240 12.81 -11.29 1.71
N GLY A 241 12.49 -12.52 1.37
CA GLY A 241 12.53 -12.99 -0.01
C GLY A 241 13.92 -12.82 -0.67
N GLU A 242 13.95 -12.69 -2.00
CA GLU A 242 15.18 -12.51 -2.76
C GLU A 242 15.81 -11.14 -2.52
N GLU A 243 17.14 -11.11 -2.37
CA GLU A 243 17.87 -9.85 -2.18
C GLU A 243 17.80 -8.93 -3.40
N SER A 244 17.74 -7.65 -3.13
CA SER A 244 17.84 -6.59 -4.12
C SER A 244 19.24 -5.97 -4.16
N LYS A 245 19.62 -5.40 -5.30
CA LYS A 245 20.90 -4.71 -5.47
C LYS A 245 20.68 -3.25 -5.77
N PHE A 246 21.54 -2.40 -5.23
CA PHE A 246 21.48 -0.94 -5.39
C PHE A 246 22.88 -0.41 -5.74
N GLN A 247 22.91 0.50 -6.70
CA GLN A 247 24.10 1.28 -7.03
C GLN A 247 23.72 2.75 -7.08
N VAL A 248 24.35 3.55 -6.20
CA VAL A 248 24.09 4.98 -6.06
C VAL A 248 25.08 5.77 -6.91
N SER A 249 24.56 6.63 -7.74
CA SER A 249 25.31 7.65 -8.48
C SER A 249 24.73 9.04 -8.19
N GLN A 250 25.36 10.08 -8.69
CA GLN A 250 24.86 11.44 -8.51
C GLN A 250 23.47 11.60 -9.12
N GLY A 251 22.48 11.90 -8.27
CA GLY A 251 21.08 12.11 -8.70
C GLY A 251 20.31 10.86 -9.13
N GLU A 252 20.84 9.65 -8.95
CA GLU A 252 20.24 8.44 -9.48
C GLU A 252 20.57 7.20 -8.62
N VAL A 253 19.63 6.30 -8.52
CA VAL A 253 19.83 4.95 -7.96
C VAL A 253 19.50 3.91 -9.03
N SER A 254 20.48 3.10 -9.44
CA SER A 254 20.23 1.89 -10.22
C SER A 254 19.79 0.78 -9.29
N VAL A 255 18.67 0.14 -9.59
CA VAL A 255 18.07 -0.89 -8.77
C VAL A 255 17.88 -2.18 -9.55
N ASP A 256 18.08 -3.31 -8.88
CA ASP A 256 17.70 -4.64 -9.32
C ASP A 256 16.93 -5.30 -8.17
N LEU A 257 15.62 -5.18 -8.21
CA LEU A 257 14.72 -5.52 -7.12
C LEU A 257 14.27 -6.97 -7.21
N GLY A 258 14.39 -7.71 -6.12
CA GLY A 258 13.75 -9.01 -5.97
C GLY A 258 12.23 -8.93 -6.08
N PRO A 259 11.54 -10.05 -6.35
CA PRO A 259 10.09 -10.10 -6.43
C PRO A 259 9.43 -9.55 -5.16
N GLY A 260 8.43 -8.69 -5.29
CA GLY A 260 7.64 -8.13 -4.19
C GLY A 260 8.41 -7.42 -3.08
N ARG A 261 9.69 -7.05 -3.32
CA ARG A 261 10.52 -6.38 -2.29
C ARG A 261 10.15 -4.92 -2.15
N ILE A 262 10.08 -4.46 -0.92
CA ILE A 262 10.03 -3.05 -0.57
C ILE A 262 11.25 -2.66 0.26
N HIS A 263 11.81 -1.51 -0.02
CA HIS A 263 12.95 -0.93 0.69
C HIS A 263 12.66 0.51 1.07
N VAL A 264 13.04 0.88 2.27
CA VAL A 264 12.93 2.24 2.79
C VAL A 264 14.29 2.68 3.27
N PHE A 265 14.78 3.80 2.77
CA PHE A 265 16.07 4.36 3.11
C PHE A 265 15.92 5.79 3.60
N GLU A 266 16.64 6.17 4.65
CA GLU A 266 16.85 7.58 4.94
C GLU A 266 18.04 8.09 4.11
N ILE A 267 17.83 9.17 3.36
CA ILE A 267 18.81 9.70 2.42
C ILE A 267 19.09 11.19 2.67
N ASP A 268 20.34 11.60 2.41
CA ASP A 268 20.76 12.99 2.56
C ASP A 268 20.41 13.81 1.29
N THR A 269 19.15 14.21 1.21
CA THR A 269 18.63 15.03 0.12
C THR A 269 17.70 16.14 0.67
N PRO A 270 18.24 17.08 1.49
CA PRO A 270 17.41 18.05 2.23
C PRO A 270 16.65 19.03 1.33
N TYR A 271 17.07 19.16 0.07
CA TYR A 271 16.47 20.08 -0.91
C TYR A 271 15.70 19.38 -2.03
N ILE A 272 15.30 18.13 -1.83
CA ILE A 272 14.66 17.32 -2.87
C ILE A 272 13.42 17.99 -3.46
N GLU A 273 12.60 18.67 -2.66
CA GLU A 273 11.38 19.37 -3.11
C GLU A 273 11.68 20.51 -4.08
N THR A 274 12.85 21.14 -3.97
CA THR A 274 13.24 22.25 -4.85
C THR A 274 13.57 21.81 -6.27
N TYR A 275 14.02 20.57 -6.42
CA TYR A 275 14.51 20.02 -7.67
C TYR A 275 13.58 19.01 -8.34
N THR A 276 12.35 18.89 -7.84
CA THR A 276 11.32 18.04 -8.44
C THR A 276 10.00 18.80 -8.60
N ARG A 277 9.25 18.48 -9.67
CA ARG A 277 7.94 19.08 -9.96
C ARG A 277 6.76 18.25 -9.43
N LYS A 278 7.00 17.01 -9.04
CA LYS A 278 5.98 16.04 -8.63
C LYS A 278 5.92 15.95 -7.10
N VAL A 279 5.65 17.08 -6.46
CA VAL A 279 5.57 17.20 -5.00
C VAL A 279 4.12 17.45 -4.61
N TYR A 280 3.57 16.56 -3.81
CA TYR A 280 2.20 16.59 -3.33
C TYR A 280 2.22 16.65 -1.80
N LYS A 281 1.39 17.51 -1.24
CA LYS A 281 1.30 17.70 0.22
C LYS A 281 -0.07 17.24 0.70
N GLN A 282 -0.12 16.73 1.89
CA GLN A 282 -1.37 16.48 2.59
C GLN A 282 -1.84 17.77 3.25
N HIS A 283 -3.15 18.05 3.19
CA HIS A 283 -3.75 19.19 3.85
C HIS A 283 -3.82 19.02 5.37
#